data_8872fa31a8c2b58b7f09c8d02ec843de
#
_entry.id   8872fa31a8c2b58b7f09c8d02ec843de
#
_cell.length_a   1.000
_cell.length_b   1.000
_cell.length_c   1.000
_cell.angle_alpha   90.00
_cell.angle_beta   90.00
_cell.angle_gamma   90.00
#
_symmetry.space_group_name_H-M   'P 1'
#
loop_
_entity.id
_entity.type
_entity.pdbx_description
1 polymer ?
#
loop_
_entity_poly.entity_id
_entity_poly.type
_entity_poly.pdbx_seq_one_letter_code
_entity_poly.pdbx_strand_id
1 'polypeptide(L)'
;MTLTIYYVVDPMCSWCWGFAPVWREFVPEIPESATVVDLMGGLAPDNEAPMDSAMRRYVQDAWRAVKARTGAGFNFEFWDKCEPKRSTYSACRAVIAAGEQASGARSLMYDAIQRAYFLEARNPSDAEMLESVAGEIGLDRKQFTEDLASDHVNRILQLELESVVKLGVSGFPTIVVKRALAGEPARYDLLTAGFTDIDVLRDQLRRLLV
;
A
#
# COMPACT_ATOMS: atom_id res chain seq x y z
N MET A 1 -20.67 7.02 18.32
CA MET A 1 -19.71 7.50 17.28
C MET A 1 -19.10 6.28 16.61
N THR A 2 -19.14 6.20 15.28
CA THR A 2 -18.43 5.17 14.52
C THR A 2 -17.16 5.78 13.97
N LEU A 3 -16.04 5.09 14.14
CA LEU A 3 -14.71 5.51 13.68
C LEU A 3 -14.24 4.56 12.57
N THR A 4 -13.88 5.10 11.42
CA THR A 4 -13.24 4.34 10.35
C THR A 4 -11.92 5.00 9.99
N ILE A 5 -10.85 4.23 9.95
CA ILE A 5 -9.52 4.68 9.57
C ILE A 5 -9.19 4.10 8.20
N TYR A 6 -9.08 4.96 7.21
CA TYR A 6 -8.62 4.60 5.87
C TYR A 6 -7.10 4.74 5.82
N TYR A 7 -6.43 3.63 5.58
CA TYR A 7 -4.98 3.58 5.35
C TYR A 7 -4.75 3.39 3.85
N VAL A 8 -4.35 4.47 3.18
CA VAL A 8 -4.16 4.50 1.72
C VAL A 8 -2.69 4.32 1.39
N VAL A 9 -2.39 3.24 0.69
CA VAL A 9 -1.01 2.78 0.43
C VAL A 9 -0.87 2.18 -0.97
N ASP A 10 0.39 2.00 -1.38
CA ASP A 10 0.74 1.28 -2.60
C ASP A 10 1.92 0.34 -2.31
N PRO A 11 1.88 -0.94 -2.73
CA PRO A 11 2.94 -1.91 -2.43
C PRO A 11 4.32 -1.52 -2.98
N MET A 12 4.36 -0.73 -4.06
CA MET A 12 5.60 -0.29 -4.69
C MET A 12 6.02 1.13 -4.30
N CYS A 13 5.28 1.77 -3.39
CA CYS A 13 5.62 3.09 -2.87
C CYS A 13 6.74 3.00 -1.83
N SER A 14 7.91 3.59 -2.12
CA SER A 14 9.05 3.57 -1.20
C SER A 14 8.78 4.31 0.12
N TRP A 15 7.98 5.37 0.11
CA TRP A 15 7.56 6.06 1.34
C TRP A 15 6.62 5.22 2.18
N CYS A 16 5.76 4.38 1.55
CA CYS A 16 4.95 3.39 2.28
C CYS A 16 5.84 2.32 2.92
N TRP A 17 6.88 1.87 2.22
CA TRP A 17 7.89 0.95 2.78
C TRP A 17 8.59 1.56 4.01
N GLY A 18 9.07 2.80 3.89
CA GLY A 18 9.70 3.50 5.02
C GLY A 18 8.73 3.76 6.19
N PHE A 19 7.43 3.87 5.93
CA PHE A 19 6.39 4.12 6.93
C PHE A 19 5.88 2.83 7.60
N ALA A 20 6.10 1.66 7.02
CA ALA A 20 5.56 0.40 7.53
C ALA A 20 5.91 0.11 9.02
N PRO A 21 7.11 0.41 9.54
CA PRO A 21 7.39 0.26 10.98
C PRO A 21 6.53 1.18 11.84
N VAL A 22 6.33 2.44 11.42
CA VAL A 22 5.49 3.43 12.13
C VAL A 22 4.04 2.96 12.16
N TRP A 23 3.52 2.46 11.03
CA TRP A 23 2.16 1.91 10.97
C TRP A 23 1.96 0.73 11.90
N ARG A 24 2.90 -0.24 11.90
CA ARG A 24 2.83 -1.41 12.79
C ARG A 24 2.85 -1.05 14.27
N GLU A 25 3.60 0.00 14.64
CA GLU A 25 3.63 0.50 16.02
C GLU A 25 2.33 1.26 16.36
N PHE A 26 1.74 1.94 15.38
CA PHE A 26 0.53 2.76 15.58
C PHE A 26 -0.75 1.93 15.66
N VAL A 27 -0.89 0.87 14.87
CA VAL A 27 -2.11 0.03 14.80
C VAL A 27 -2.64 -0.41 16.18
N PRO A 28 -1.81 -0.88 17.12
CA PRO A 28 -2.28 -1.29 18.45
C PRO A 28 -2.87 -0.15 19.30
N GLU A 29 -2.62 1.10 18.93
CA GLU A 29 -3.13 2.28 19.64
C GLU A 29 -4.48 2.77 19.09
N ILE A 30 -4.92 2.21 17.97
CA ILE A 30 -6.23 2.47 17.38
C ILE A 30 -7.31 1.85 18.28
N PRO A 31 -8.38 2.58 18.63
CA PRO A 31 -9.46 2.02 19.43
C PRO A 31 -10.05 0.74 18.81
N GLU A 32 -10.28 -0.30 19.59
CA GLU A 32 -10.86 -1.58 19.12
C GLU A 32 -12.24 -1.40 18.45
N SER A 33 -12.97 -0.34 18.81
CA SER A 33 -14.25 0.02 18.18
C SER A 33 -14.10 0.65 16.79
N ALA A 34 -12.88 0.96 16.36
CA ALA A 34 -12.64 1.53 15.05
C ALA A 34 -12.48 0.43 14.00
N THR A 35 -12.96 0.71 12.79
CA THR A 35 -12.72 -0.12 11.62
C THR A 35 -11.52 0.42 10.87
N VAL A 36 -10.50 -0.41 10.63
CA VAL A 36 -9.38 -0.08 9.74
C VAL A 36 -9.66 -0.64 8.35
N VAL A 37 -9.51 0.19 7.33
CA VAL A 37 -9.74 -0.16 5.93
C VAL A 37 -8.49 0.20 5.13
N ASP A 38 -7.79 -0.80 4.64
CA ASP A 38 -6.65 -0.61 3.73
C ASP A 38 -7.16 -0.39 2.30
N LEU A 39 -6.74 0.69 1.67
CA LEU A 39 -7.07 1.01 0.28
C LEU A 39 -5.80 1.04 -0.57
N MET A 40 -5.84 0.36 -1.71
CA MET A 40 -4.77 0.41 -2.70
C MET A 40 -4.82 1.74 -3.44
N GLY A 41 -3.74 2.52 -3.30
CA GLY A 41 -3.68 3.89 -3.81
C GLY A 41 -3.41 3.99 -5.31
N GLY A 42 -2.74 2.99 -5.89
CA GLY A 42 -2.47 2.95 -7.33
C GLY A 42 -1.56 4.08 -7.79
N LEU A 43 -0.31 4.08 -7.31
CA LEU A 43 0.68 5.12 -7.59
C LEU A 43 0.95 5.35 -9.09
N ALA A 44 0.87 4.30 -9.91
CA ALA A 44 1.05 4.39 -11.34
C ALA A 44 0.13 3.38 -12.07
N PRO A 45 -0.65 3.85 -13.08
CA PRO A 45 -1.54 2.99 -13.84
C PRO A 45 -0.78 1.94 -14.65
N ASP A 46 -1.50 0.96 -15.18
CA ASP A 46 -0.93 -0.08 -16.02
C ASP A 46 -0.13 0.51 -17.20
N ASN A 47 1.09 0.04 -17.35
CA ASN A 47 2.02 0.45 -18.40
C ASN A 47 2.95 -0.71 -18.72
N GLU A 48 3.03 -1.09 -19.99
CA GLU A 48 3.85 -2.20 -20.47
C GLU A 48 5.27 -1.77 -20.87
N ALA A 49 5.50 -0.47 -21.04
CA ALA A 49 6.82 0.04 -21.43
C ALA A 49 7.81 -0.02 -20.26
N PRO A 50 9.05 -0.48 -20.49
CA PRO A 50 10.13 -0.38 -19.51
C PRO A 50 10.35 1.08 -19.08
N MET A 51 10.73 1.28 -17.81
CA MET A 51 11.11 2.61 -17.35
C MET A 51 12.31 3.15 -18.13
N ASP A 52 12.20 4.36 -18.65
CA ASP A 52 13.34 5.07 -19.22
C ASP A 52 14.37 5.44 -18.14
N SER A 53 15.53 5.90 -18.58
CA SER A 53 16.65 6.23 -17.69
C SER A 53 16.33 7.38 -16.73
N ALA A 54 15.45 8.32 -17.10
CA ALA A 54 15.06 9.44 -16.24
C ALA A 54 14.13 8.95 -15.13
N MET A 55 13.13 8.12 -15.45
CA MET A 55 12.23 7.52 -14.48
C MET A 55 12.97 6.57 -13.52
N ARG A 56 13.89 5.76 -14.04
CA ARG A 56 14.75 4.89 -13.19
C ARG A 56 15.54 5.71 -12.17
N ARG A 57 16.17 6.81 -12.58
CA ARG A 57 16.88 7.73 -11.66
C ARG A 57 15.93 8.33 -10.63
N TYR A 58 14.78 8.83 -11.05
CA TYR A 58 13.78 9.41 -10.16
C TYR A 58 13.37 8.44 -9.04
N VAL A 59 13.07 7.18 -9.39
CA VAL A 59 12.67 6.18 -8.37
C VAL A 59 13.84 5.80 -7.47
N GLN A 60 15.07 5.66 -8.02
CA GLN A 60 16.26 5.42 -7.20
C GLN A 60 16.54 6.55 -6.23
N ASP A 61 16.35 7.80 -6.64
CA ASP A 61 16.54 8.97 -5.77
C ASP A 61 15.49 8.99 -4.64
N ALA A 62 14.25 8.59 -4.95
CA ALA A 62 13.23 8.38 -3.92
C ALA A 62 13.65 7.30 -2.91
N TRP A 63 14.22 6.16 -3.35
CA TRP A 63 14.74 5.12 -2.46
C TRP A 63 15.86 5.65 -1.55
N ARG A 64 16.80 6.45 -2.11
CA ARG A 64 17.87 7.08 -1.33
C ARG A 64 17.32 8.05 -0.29
N ALA A 65 16.33 8.86 -0.67
CA ALA A 65 15.67 9.82 0.23
C ALA A 65 14.95 9.10 1.39
N VAL A 66 14.19 8.04 1.08
CA VAL A 66 13.51 7.23 2.11
C VAL A 66 14.53 6.57 3.04
N LYS A 67 15.60 5.95 2.49
CA LYS A 67 16.67 5.35 3.30
C LYS A 67 17.31 6.37 4.23
N ALA A 68 17.60 7.56 3.74
CA ALA A 68 18.21 8.63 4.54
C ALA A 68 17.28 9.12 5.67
N ARG A 69 15.94 9.18 5.41
CA ARG A 69 14.96 9.70 6.39
C ARG A 69 14.55 8.65 7.43
N THR A 70 14.46 7.38 7.02
CA THR A 70 13.81 6.32 7.83
C THR A 70 14.75 5.20 8.27
N GLY A 71 15.92 5.07 7.66
CA GLY A 71 16.82 3.93 7.85
C GLY A 71 16.36 2.64 7.12
N ALA A 72 15.26 2.67 6.37
CA ALA A 72 14.75 1.50 5.66
C ALA A 72 15.79 0.91 4.70
N GLY A 73 15.87 -0.41 4.66
CA GLY A 73 16.75 -1.15 3.75
C GLY A 73 16.26 -1.10 2.31
N PHE A 74 17.20 -1.04 1.37
CA PHE A 74 16.93 -1.14 -0.07
C PHE A 74 18.03 -1.92 -0.75
N ASN A 75 17.66 -2.89 -1.60
CA ASN A 75 18.58 -3.63 -2.44
C ASN A 75 18.65 -2.99 -3.84
N PHE A 76 19.68 -2.19 -4.09
CA PHE A 76 19.85 -1.50 -5.36
C PHE A 76 20.25 -2.41 -6.53
N GLU A 77 20.61 -3.69 -6.30
CA GLU A 77 20.81 -4.67 -7.37
C GLU A 77 19.54 -4.87 -8.23
N PHE A 78 18.36 -4.51 -7.68
CA PHE A 78 17.11 -4.48 -8.44
C PHE A 78 17.25 -3.76 -9.78
N TRP A 79 17.96 -2.65 -9.79
CA TRP A 79 18.11 -1.80 -10.97
C TRP A 79 19.04 -2.36 -12.05
N ASP A 80 19.88 -3.32 -11.66
CA ASP A 80 20.80 -4.02 -12.57
C ASP A 80 20.22 -5.36 -13.03
N LYS A 81 19.43 -6.01 -12.16
CA LYS A 81 18.87 -7.35 -12.39
C LYS A 81 17.49 -7.35 -13.05
N CYS A 82 16.73 -6.26 -12.90
CA CYS A 82 15.35 -6.19 -13.35
C CYS A 82 15.12 -5.11 -14.41
N GLU A 83 14.12 -5.35 -15.23
CA GLU A 83 13.60 -4.38 -16.20
C GLU A 83 12.22 -3.88 -15.77
N PRO A 84 12.16 -2.93 -14.80
CA PRO A 84 10.90 -2.51 -14.20
C PRO A 84 10.07 -1.65 -15.16
N LYS A 85 8.75 -1.79 -15.04
CA LYS A 85 7.75 -0.93 -15.65
C LYS A 85 7.29 0.12 -14.65
N ARG A 86 6.88 1.30 -15.12
CA ARG A 86 6.20 2.29 -14.26
C ARG A 86 4.73 1.94 -14.19
N SER A 87 4.42 0.88 -13.47
CA SER A 87 3.08 0.35 -13.24
C SER A 87 3.03 -0.26 -11.84
N THR A 88 2.03 0.08 -11.04
CA THR A 88 1.85 -0.49 -9.71
C THR A 88 0.50 -1.20 -9.55
N TYR A 89 -0.39 -1.07 -10.54
CA TYR A 89 -1.74 -1.66 -10.47
C TYR A 89 -1.72 -3.19 -10.38
N SER A 90 -0.76 -3.88 -11.03
CA SER A 90 -0.60 -5.32 -10.90
C SER A 90 -0.30 -5.75 -9.47
N ALA A 91 0.60 -5.03 -8.77
CA ALA A 91 0.90 -5.28 -7.37
C ALA A 91 -0.31 -4.95 -6.46
N CYS A 92 -1.08 -3.90 -6.77
CA CYS A 92 -2.32 -3.59 -6.05
C CYS A 92 -3.37 -4.69 -6.24
N ARG A 93 -3.57 -5.17 -7.49
CA ARG A 93 -4.46 -6.32 -7.77
C ARG A 93 -4.01 -7.58 -7.03
N ALA A 94 -2.71 -7.82 -6.92
CA ALA A 94 -2.17 -8.95 -6.17
C ALA A 94 -2.55 -8.92 -4.68
N VAL A 95 -2.50 -7.74 -4.05
CA VAL A 95 -2.96 -7.56 -2.67
C VAL A 95 -4.45 -7.84 -2.53
N ILE A 96 -5.26 -7.36 -3.48
CA ILE A 96 -6.70 -7.58 -3.50
C ILE A 96 -7.01 -9.07 -3.70
N ALA A 97 -6.40 -9.71 -4.71
CA ALA A 97 -6.58 -11.14 -5.00
C ALA A 97 -6.23 -12.04 -3.81
N ALA A 98 -5.17 -11.73 -3.07
CA ALA A 98 -4.84 -12.43 -1.83
C ALA A 98 -5.98 -12.34 -0.81
N GLY A 99 -6.62 -11.19 -0.70
CA GLY A 99 -7.74 -10.96 0.21
C GLY A 99 -8.99 -11.80 -0.10
N GLU A 100 -9.16 -12.22 -1.35
CA GLU A 100 -10.28 -13.10 -1.75
C GLU A 100 -10.12 -14.53 -1.23
N GLN A 101 -8.90 -14.95 -0.89
CA GLN A 101 -8.66 -16.30 -0.40
C GLN A 101 -8.75 -16.45 1.12
N ALA A 102 -8.29 -15.45 1.88
CA ALA A 102 -8.28 -15.56 3.34
C ALA A 102 -8.29 -14.20 4.05
N SER A 103 -8.92 -14.16 5.22
CA SER A 103 -8.84 -13.00 6.11
C SER A 103 -7.38 -12.72 6.50
N GLY A 104 -6.96 -11.44 6.42
CA GLY A 104 -5.59 -11.02 6.70
C GLY A 104 -4.59 -11.25 5.57
N ALA A 105 -4.95 -11.98 4.51
CA ALA A 105 -4.03 -12.25 3.40
C ALA A 105 -3.66 -10.96 2.62
N ARG A 106 -4.49 -9.94 2.62
CA ARG A 106 -4.15 -8.61 2.04
C ARG A 106 -2.87 -8.05 2.68
N SER A 107 -2.83 -7.98 4.02
CA SER A 107 -1.65 -7.47 4.74
C SER A 107 -0.42 -8.35 4.52
N LEU A 108 -0.58 -9.68 4.54
CA LEU A 108 0.53 -10.61 4.29
C LEU A 108 1.11 -10.42 2.88
N MET A 109 0.25 -10.31 1.85
CA MET A 109 0.67 -10.12 0.47
C MET A 109 1.32 -8.75 0.27
N TYR A 110 0.76 -7.70 0.87
CA TYR A 110 1.32 -6.35 0.84
C TYR A 110 2.75 -6.34 1.41
N ASP A 111 2.96 -6.87 2.60
CA ASP A 111 4.27 -6.95 3.25
C ASP A 111 5.25 -7.83 2.45
N ALA A 112 4.79 -8.94 1.89
CA ALA A 112 5.61 -9.86 1.11
C ALA A 112 6.06 -9.23 -0.23
N ILE A 113 5.18 -8.52 -0.93
CA ILE A 113 5.54 -7.78 -2.15
C ILE A 113 6.57 -6.69 -1.82
N GLN A 114 6.37 -5.93 -0.76
CA GLN A 114 7.33 -4.91 -0.34
C GLN A 114 8.71 -5.50 -0.06
N ARG A 115 8.78 -6.61 0.65
CA ARG A 115 10.05 -7.30 0.93
C ARG A 115 10.70 -7.80 -0.35
N ALA A 116 9.96 -8.48 -1.21
CA ALA A 116 10.45 -8.98 -2.48
C ALA A 116 11.03 -7.85 -3.35
N TYR A 117 10.32 -6.73 -3.43
CA TYR A 117 10.72 -5.57 -4.21
C TYR A 117 11.93 -4.84 -3.63
N PHE A 118 11.82 -4.40 -2.37
CA PHE A 118 12.80 -3.49 -1.78
C PHE A 118 14.04 -4.20 -1.24
N LEU A 119 13.96 -5.46 -0.83
CA LEU A 119 15.07 -6.19 -0.22
C LEU A 119 15.63 -7.33 -1.08
N GLU A 120 14.80 -7.99 -1.89
CA GLU A 120 15.18 -9.21 -2.58
C GLU A 120 15.45 -9.00 -4.07
N ALA A 121 15.32 -7.76 -4.56
CA ALA A 121 15.51 -7.39 -5.97
C ALA A 121 14.61 -8.22 -6.92
N ARG A 122 13.35 -8.46 -6.55
CA ARG A 122 12.33 -9.15 -7.35
C ARG A 122 11.36 -8.10 -7.92
N ASN A 123 10.93 -8.31 -9.18
CA ASN A 123 10.18 -7.29 -9.91
C ASN A 123 8.65 -7.45 -9.76
N PRO A 124 7.92 -6.56 -9.04
CA PRO A 124 6.47 -6.66 -8.89
C PRO A 124 5.66 -6.39 -10.17
N SER A 125 6.32 -6.00 -11.25
CA SER A 125 5.68 -5.91 -12.57
C SER A 125 5.52 -7.27 -13.25
N ASP A 126 6.15 -8.32 -12.71
CA ASP A 126 6.14 -9.66 -13.29
C ASP A 126 5.08 -10.52 -12.58
N ALA A 127 4.11 -11.04 -13.33
CA ALA A 127 3.02 -11.86 -12.77
C ALA A 127 3.56 -13.12 -12.07
N GLU A 128 4.55 -13.80 -12.67
CA GLU A 128 5.18 -14.99 -12.09
C GLU A 128 5.80 -14.71 -10.71
N MET A 129 6.38 -13.51 -10.54
CA MET A 129 6.91 -13.10 -9.24
C MET A 129 5.79 -12.94 -8.21
N LEU A 130 4.67 -12.32 -8.58
CA LEU A 130 3.51 -12.15 -7.69
C LEU A 130 2.89 -13.51 -7.32
N GLU A 131 2.78 -14.44 -8.25
CA GLU A 131 2.34 -15.82 -8.02
C GLU A 131 3.27 -16.59 -7.08
N SER A 132 4.60 -16.42 -7.24
CA SER A 132 5.59 -17.02 -6.36
C SER A 132 5.41 -16.51 -4.93
N VAL A 133 5.28 -15.19 -4.75
CA VAL A 133 5.04 -14.56 -3.45
C VAL A 133 3.75 -15.06 -2.81
N ALA A 134 2.66 -15.20 -3.58
CA ALA A 134 1.41 -15.75 -3.09
C ALA A 134 1.59 -17.18 -2.54
N GLY A 135 2.33 -18.02 -3.25
CA GLY A 135 2.67 -19.38 -2.76
C GLY A 135 3.55 -19.36 -1.50
N GLU A 136 4.51 -18.45 -1.41
CA GLU A 136 5.40 -18.31 -0.24
C GLU A 136 4.64 -17.93 1.04
N ILE A 137 3.54 -17.16 0.92
CA ILE A 137 2.67 -16.83 2.05
C ILE A 137 1.54 -17.85 2.28
N GLY A 138 1.55 -18.99 1.55
CA GLY A 138 0.64 -20.11 1.77
C GLY A 138 -0.69 -20.04 1.05
N LEU A 139 -0.84 -19.17 0.05
CA LEU A 139 -2.06 -19.09 -0.77
C LEU A 139 -2.07 -20.18 -1.86
N ASP A 140 -3.27 -20.55 -2.32
CA ASP A 140 -3.43 -21.39 -3.52
C ASP A 140 -2.99 -20.58 -4.76
N ARG A 141 -1.87 -21.01 -5.36
CA ARG A 141 -1.27 -20.32 -6.51
C ARG A 141 -2.18 -20.31 -7.73
N LYS A 142 -2.90 -21.40 -7.98
CA LYS A 142 -3.79 -21.51 -9.14
C LYS A 142 -4.96 -20.54 -8.99
N GLN A 143 -5.63 -20.57 -7.84
CA GLN A 143 -6.70 -19.63 -7.52
C GLN A 143 -6.20 -18.19 -7.59
N PHE A 144 -5.02 -17.91 -7.02
CA PHE A 144 -4.43 -16.58 -7.05
C PHE A 144 -4.20 -16.07 -8.49
N THR A 145 -3.69 -16.92 -9.39
CA THR A 145 -3.46 -16.55 -10.79
C THR A 145 -4.78 -16.22 -11.49
N GLU A 146 -5.83 -17.03 -11.25
CA GLU A 146 -7.17 -16.80 -11.79
C GLU A 146 -7.75 -15.47 -11.25
N ASP A 147 -7.65 -15.23 -9.94
CA ASP A 147 -8.15 -14.02 -9.29
C ASP A 147 -7.40 -12.77 -9.76
N LEU A 148 -6.06 -12.83 -9.84
CA LEU A 148 -5.21 -11.71 -10.29
C LEU A 148 -5.59 -11.20 -11.68
N ALA A 149 -6.02 -12.10 -12.57
CA ALA A 149 -6.43 -11.77 -13.94
C ALA A 149 -7.94 -11.47 -14.07
N SER A 150 -8.71 -11.57 -12.98
CA SER A 150 -10.16 -11.49 -13.02
C SER A 150 -10.69 -10.06 -13.15
N ASP A 151 -11.83 -9.92 -13.84
CA ASP A 151 -12.60 -8.66 -13.87
C ASP A 151 -13.08 -8.25 -12.47
N HIS A 152 -13.30 -9.23 -11.59
CA HIS A 152 -13.73 -9.00 -10.20
C HIS A 152 -12.67 -8.22 -9.44
N VAL A 153 -11.44 -8.71 -9.39
CA VAL A 153 -10.31 -8.04 -8.70
C VAL A 153 -10.01 -6.68 -9.33
N ASN A 154 -10.05 -6.59 -10.67
CA ASN A 154 -9.87 -5.31 -11.34
C ASN A 154 -10.96 -4.30 -10.95
N ARG A 155 -12.21 -4.72 -10.84
CA ARG A 155 -13.32 -3.85 -10.39
C ARG A 155 -13.15 -3.38 -8.95
N ILE A 156 -12.69 -4.26 -8.06
CA ILE A 156 -12.37 -3.85 -6.67
C ILE A 156 -11.29 -2.77 -6.67
N LEU A 157 -10.20 -2.95 -7.44
CA LEU A 157 -9.17 -1.93 -7.56
C LEU A 157 -9.75 -0.59 -8.04
N GLN A 158 -10.61 -0.59 -9.07
CA GLN A 158 -11.23 0.65 -9.55
C GLN A 158 -12.08 1.34 -8.47
N LEU A 159 -12.85 0.59 -7.69
CA LEU A 159 -13.64 1.13 -6.56
C LEU A 159 -12.73 1.69 -5.44
N GLU A 160 -11.60 1.07 -5.17
CA GLU A 160 -10.63 1.59 -4.21
C GLU A 160 -10.01 2.90 -4.73
N LEU A 161 -9.58 2.95 -5.99
CA LEU A 161 -9.05 4.17 -6.62
C LEU A 161 -10.07 5.33 -6.61
N GLU A 162 -11.35 5.04 -6.93
CA GLU A 162 -12.41 6.03 -6.82
C GLU A 162 -12.58 6.54 -5.37
N SER A 163 -12.47 5.63 -4.39
CA SER A 163 -12.55 5.98 -2.98
C SER A 163 -11.38 6.87 -2.56
N VAL A 164 -10.16 6.58 -3.03
CA VAL A 164 -8.96 7.38 -2.81
C VAL A 164 -9.14 8.81 -3.35
N VAL A 165 -9.69 8.95 -4.56
CA VAL A 165 -10.02 10.26 -5.14
C VAL A 165 -11.09 10.99 -4.32
N LYS A 166 -12.17 10.31 -3.91
CA LYS A 166 -13.24 10.89 -3.07
C LYS A 166 -12.73 11.35 -1.70
N LEU A 167 -11.71 10.67 -1.14
CA LEU A 167 -11.03 11.06 0.10
C LEU A 167 -10.05 12.23 -0.09
N GLY A 168 -9.84 12.72 -1.31
CA GLY A 168 -8.90 13.81 -1.61
C GLY A 168 -7.43 13.42 -1.47
N VAL A 169 -7.11 12.14 -1.53
CA VAL A 169 -5.74 11.63 -1.37
C VAL A 169 -4.98 11.78 -2.68
N SER A 170 -3.79 12.39 -2.63
CA SER A 170 -2.91 12.64 -3.79
C SER A 170 -1.51 12.07 -3.65
N GLY A 171 -1.20 11.38 -2.54
CA GLY A 171 0.11 10.78 -2.27
C GLY A 171 0.04 9.71 -1.19
N PHE A 172 1.11 8.93 -1.05
CA PHE A 172 1.14 7.77 -0.15
C PHE A 172 2.40 7.76 0.72
N PRO A 173 2.33 7.20 1.94
CA PRO A 173 1.12 6.75 2.62
C PRO A 173 0.20 7.91 3.01
N THR A 174 -1.10 7.67 3.14
CA THR A 174 -2.05 8.66 3.69
C THR A 174 -3.01 7.96 4.64
N ILE A 175 -3.34 8.59 5.76
CA ILE A 175 -4.32 8.11 6.72
C ILE A 175 -5.43 9.16 6.85
N VAL A 176 -6.68 8.73 6.58
CA VAL A 176 -7.88 9.56 6.74
C VAL A 176 -8.78 8.91 7.80
N VAL A 177 -9.24 9.71 8.74
CA VAL A 177 -10.18 9.28 9.79
C VAL A 177 -11.58 9.78 9.46
N LYS A 178 -12.52 8.87 9.30
CA LYS A 178 -13.95 9.17 9.18
C LYS A 178 -14.60 9.01 10.54
N ARG A 179 -15.25 10.05 11.00
CA ARG A 179 -16.10 10.06 12.20
C ARG A 179 -17.56 10.23 11.82
N ALA A 180 -18.42 9.29 12.22
CA ALA A 180 -19.84 9.36 11.97
C ALA A 180 -20.61 9.34 13.28
N LEU A 181 -21.47 10.34 13.49
CA LEU A 181 -22.43 10.43 14.59
C LEU A 181 -23.83 10.17 14.04
N ALA A 182 -24.67 9.53 14.83
CA ALA A 182 -26.04 9.28 14.42
C ALA A 182 -26.77 10.60 14.18
N GLY A 183 -27.34 10.77 12.98
CA GLY A 183 -28.08 11.97 12.59
C GLY A 183 -27.23 13.14 12.10
N GLU A 184 -25.89 13.01 12.04
CA GLU A 184 -25.00 14.04 11.52
C GLU A 184 -24.28 13.58 10.25
N PRO A 185 -23.87 14.51 9.35
CA PRO A 185 -22.99 14.19 8.25
C PRO A 185 -21.63 13.66 8.77
N ALA A 186 -21.08 12.65 8.09
CA ALA A 186 -19.77 12.14 8.43
C ALA A 186 -18.69 13.22 8.22
N ARG A 187 -17.75 13.29 9.16
CA ARG A 187 -16.57 14.17 9.08
C ARG A 187 -15.35 13.35 8.69
N TYR A 188 -14.48 13.94 7.88
CA TYR A 188 -13.25 13.34 7.42
C TYR A 188 -12.08 14.21 7.84
N ASP A 189 -11.15 13.63 8.58
CA ASP A 189 -9.98 14.31 9.13
C ASP A 189 -8.73 13.64 8.56
N LEU A 190 -7.81 14.43 8.01
CA LEU A 190 -6.53 13.96 7.54
C LEU A 190 -5.60 13.74 8.73
N LEU A 191 -5.20 12.51 8.99
CA LEU A 191 -4.24 12.19 10.06
C LEU A 191 -2.79 12.34 9.56
N THR A 192 -2.50 11.90 8.35
CA THR A 192 -1.23 12.18 7.68
C THR A 192 -1.36 12.10 6.16
N ALA A 193 -0.54 12.88 5.45
CA ALA A 193 -0.30 12.80 4.02
C ALA A 193 1.21 12.69 3.78
N GLY A 194 1.68 11.49 3.45
CA GLY A 194 3.09 11.14 3.38
C GLY A 194 3.64 10.61 4.71
N PHE A 195 4.96 10.44 4.74
CA PHE A 195 5.67 9.95 5.93
C PHE A 195 5.56 10.95 7.09
N THR A 196 5.27 10.42 8.27
CA THR A 196 5.31 11.16 9.55
C THR A 196 5.85 10.27 10.66
N ASP A 197 6.32 10.87 11.73
CA ASP A 197 6.82 10.14 12.90
C ASP A 197 5.66 9.71 13.81
N ILE A 198 5.86 8.64 14.56
CA ILE A 198 4.82 7.99 15.38
C ILE A 198 4.19 8.96 16.40
N ASP A 199 5.00 9.82 17.04
CA ASP A 199 4.50 10.75 18.06
C ASP A 199 3.52 11.78 17.48
N VAL A 200 3.75 12.20 16.22
CA VAL A 200 2.82 13.09 15.51
C VAL A 200 1.48 12.39 15.26
N LEU A 201 1.50 11.12 14.83
CA LEU A 201 0.27 10.34 14.64
C LEU A 201 -0.50 10.18 15.94
N ARG A 202 0.19 9.85 17.05
CA ARG A 202 -0.39 9.73 18.39
C ARG A 202 -1.10 11.00 18.82
N ASP A 203 -0.42 12.12 18.67
CA ASP A 203 -0.98 13.42 19.06
C ASP A 203 -2.18 13.82 18.21
N GLN A 204 -2.13 13.56 16.91
CA GLN A 204 -3.24 13.82 16.00
C GLN A 204 -4.45 12.94 16.32
N LEU A 205 -4.25 11.62 16.53
CA LEU A 205 -5.34 10.72 16.90
C LEU A 205 -6.00 11.13 18.23
N ARG A 206 -5.21 11.45 19.26
CA ARG A 206 -5.73 11.91 20.55
C ARG A 206 -6.62 13.13 20.39
N ARG A 207 -6.22 14.13 19.60
CA ARG A 207 -7.03 15.36 19.33
C ARG A 207 -8.34 15.06 18.62
N LEU A 208 -8.40 14.00 17.81
CA LEU A 208 -9.63 13.62 17.12
C LEU A 208 -10.60 12.83 18.00
N LEU A 209 -10.10 12.18 19.05
CA LEU A 209 -10.91 11.36 19.98
C LEU A 209 -11.50 12.15 21.16
N VAL A 210 -11.06 13.38 21.37
CA VAL A 210 -11.60 14.33 22.36
C VAL A 210 -12.71 15.17 21.74
#